data_8e49a8e591f7f307e78332c244eb1a78
#
_entry.id   8e49a8e591f7f307e78332c244eb1a78
#
_cell.length_a   1.000
_cell.length_b   1.000
_cell.length_c   1.000
_cell.angle_alpha   90.00
_cell.angle_beta   90.00
_cell.angle_gamma   90.00
#
_symmetry.space_group_name_H-M   'P 1'
#
loop_
_entity.id
_entity.type
_entity.pdbx_description
1 polymer ?
#
loop_
_entity_poly.entity_id
_entity_poly.type
_entity_poly.pdbx_seq_one_letter_code
_entity_poly.pdbx_strand_id
1 'polypeptide(L)'
;MNAVAVPVSVESAAPVRIERERSGDAAAIDALVLAAFGPGRFAKTAERLREAAQLAVGFTAFEGERLIGSVRLWSIMAGAARSVFLGPIAVDASSRRGGLGADLVQACVEEAKAMKLDGVLLIGDPPYFSRFGFVAAPDAVFSGPVDRRRIMWLPITDVAPVGPVHPVA
;
A
#
# COMPACT_ATOMS: atom_id res chain seq x y z
N MET A 1 33.96 -14.41 45.43
CA MET A 1 33.29 -15.00 44.24
C MET A 1 32.85 -13.85 43.35
N ASN A 2 33.59 -13.59 42.28
CA ASN A 2 33.28 -12.53 41.35
C ASN A 2 32.31 -13.08 40.30
N ALA A 3 31.08 -12.59 40.31
CA ALA A 3 30.15 -12.83 39.22
C ALA A 3 30.60 -11.99 37.99
N VAL A 4 31.08 -12.69 36.99
CA VAL A 4 31.37 -12.09 35.68
C VAL A 4 30.05 -11.80 35.03
N ALA A 5 29.67 -10.52 34.93
CA ALA A 5 28.55 -10.09 34.14
C ALA A 5 28.88 -10.34 32.66
N VAL A 6 28.18 -11.29 32.04
CA VAL A 6 28.23 -11.49 30.61
C VAL A 6 27.53 -10.27 29.98
N PRO A 7 28.20 -9.52 29.10
CA PRO A 7 27.50 -8.43 28.41
C PRO A 7 26.41 -9.06 27.52
N VAL A 8 25.17 -8.71 27.80
CA VAL A 8 24.04 -8.99 26.85
C VAL A 8 24.31 -8.10 25.66
N SER A 9 24.79 -8.71 24.59
CA SER A 9 24.87 -8.03 23.29
C SER A 9 23.45 -7.67 22.88
N VAL A 10 23.11 -6.41 22.99
CA VAL A 10 21.89 -5.88 22.36
C VAL A 10 22.16 -5.98 20.85
N GLU A 11 21.66 -7.03 20.25
CA GLU A 11 21.67 -7.19 18.81
C GLU A 11 20.88 -6.02 18.23
N SER A 12 21.59 -5.02 17.72
CA SER A 12 20.99 -3.85 17.06
C SER A 12 20.25 -4.37 15.83
N ALA A 13 18.92 -4.19 15.80
CA ALA A 13 18.12 -4.54 14.63
C ALA A 13 18.71 -3.84 13.39
N ALA A 14 18.82 -4.58 12.28
CA ALA A 14 19.28 -4.02 11.02
C ALA A 14 18.40 -2.83 10.62
N PRO A 15 18.96 -1.78 10.00
CA PRO A 15 18.17 -0.63 9.57
C PRO A 15 17.15 -1.06 8.50
N VAL A 16 15.98 -0.44 8.55
CA VAL A 16 14.93 -0.66 7.56
C VAL A 16 15.18 0.22 6.34
N ARG A 17 15.15 -0.39 5.15
CA ARG A 17 15.23 0.29 3.86
C ARG A 17 13.91 0.17 3.15
N ILE A 18 13.40 1.28 2.64
CA ILE A 18 12.27 1.31 1.70
C ILE A 18 12.82 1.63 0.32
N GLU A 19 12.53 0.77 -0.64
CA GLU A 19 13.02 0.89 -2.00
C GLU A 19 11.96 0.46 -3.01
N ARG A 20 12.16 0.81 -4.28
CA ARG A 20 11.24 0.37 -5.34
C ARG A 20 11.27 -1.15 -5.47
N GLU A 21 10.10 -1.73 -5.67
CA GLU A 21 9.94 -3.16 -5.96
C GLU A 21 10.72 -3.55 -7.22
N ARG A 22 11.43 -4.66 -7.12
CA ARG A 22 12.13 -5.30 -8.24
C ARG A 22 11.43 -6.59 -8.65
N SER A 23 11.64 -7.02 -9.88
CA SER A 23 11.03 -8.27 -10.40
C SER A 23 11.34 -9.50 -9.54
N GLY A 24 12.52 -9.55 -8.94
CA GLY A 24 12.92 -10.64 -8.03
C GLY A 24 12.20 -10.65 -6.70
N ASP A 25 11.49 -9.60 -6.33
CA ASP A 25 10.80 -9.48 -5.05
C ASP A 25 9.40 -10.11 -5.07
N ALA A 26 8.86 -10.42 -6.24
CA ALA A 26 7.44 -10.81 -6.41
C ALA A 26 7.01 -12.00 -5.52
N ALA A 27 7.80 -13.05 -5.47
CA ALA A 27 7.46 -14.24 -4.67
C ALA A 27 7.42 -13.94 -3.17
N ALA A 28 8.36 -13.14 -2.66
CA ALA A 28 8.40 -12.74 -1.26
C ALA A 28 7.23 -11.80 -0.91
N ILE A 29 6.87 -10.90 -1.82
CA ILE A 29 5.72 -10.01 -1.67
C ILE A 29 4.43 -10.82 -1.62
N ASP A 30 4.23 -11.76 -2.53
CA ASP A 30 3.03 -12.60 -2.56
C ASP A 30 2.88 -13.41 -1.27
N ALA A 31 3.97 -13.96 -0.75
CA ALA A 31 3.97 -14.67 0.53
C ALA A 31 3.60 -13.75 1.70
N LEU A 32 4.14 -12.53 1.74
CA LEU A 32 3.83 -11.55 2.78
C LEU A 32 2.35 -11.12 2.73
N VAL A 33 1.84 -10.83 1.54
CA VAL A 33 0.44 -10.43 1.35
C VAL A 33 -0.51 -11.58 1.70
N LEU A 34 -0.19 -12.80 1.32
CA LEU A 34 -0.98 -13.98 1.68
C LEU A 34 -1.02 -14.20 3.20
N ALA A 35 0.11 -14.04 3.88
CA ALA A 35 0.18 -14.15 5.33
C ALA A 35 -0.65 -13.06 6.04
N ALA A 36 -0.69 -11.85 5.49
CA ALA A 36 -1.42 -10.71 6.07
C ALA A 36 -2.94 -10.80 5.86
N PHE A 37 -3.38 -11.23 4.68
CA PHE A 37 -4.79 -11.15 4.26
C PHE A 37 -5.47 -12.49 4.04
N GLY A 38 -4.73 -13.56 3.88
CA GLY A 38 -5.25 -14.88 3.54
C GLY A 38 -5.80 -14.98 2.11
N PRO A 39 -6.26 -16.19 1.69
CA PRO A 39 -6.71 -16.43 0.33
C PRO A 39 -8.06 -15.76 0.00
N GLY A 40 -8.87 -15.39 0.99
CA GLY A 40 -10.17 -14.74 0.79
C GLY A 40 -10.10 -13.39 0.06
N ARG A 41 -8.94 -12.75 0.03
CA ARG A 41 -8.73 -11.50 -0.69
C ARG A 41 -8.99 -11.59 -2.20
N PHE A 42 -8.79 -12.77 -2.80
CA PHE A 42 -8.98 -12.98 -4.24
C PHE A 42 -10.44 -12.85 -4.70
N ALA A 43 -11.39 -12.97 -3.77
CA ALA A 43 -12.82 -12.79 -4.05
C ALA A 43 -13.27 -11.32 -4.00
N LYS A 44 -12.42 -10.40 -3.52
CA LYS A 44 -12.79 -9.00 -3.32
C LYS A 44 -12.71 -8.18 -4.61
N THR A 45 -13.59 -7.20 -4.72
CA THR A 45 -13.64 -6.24 -5.83
C THR A 45 -12.29 -5.53 -6.05
N ALA A 46 -11.61 -5.14 -4.98
CA ALA A 46 -10.29 -4.51 -5.05
C ALA A 46 -9.26 -5.39 -5.76
N GLU A 47 -9.25 -6.69 -5.50
CA GLU A 47 -8.31 -7.61 -6.14
C GLU A 47 -8.60 -7.76 -7.63
N ARG A 48 -9.85 -7.87 -8.02
CA ARG A 48 -10.24 -7.94 -9.44
C ARG A 48 -9.81 -6.70 -10.22
N LEU A 49 -9.89 -5.52 -9.60
CA LEU A 49 -9.39 -4.29 -10.19
C LEU A 49 -7.88 -4.37 -10.43
N ARG A 50 -7.12 -4.85 -9.46
CA ARG A 50 -5.66 -4.99 -9.54
C ARG A 50 -5.22 -6.00 -10.60
N GLU A 51 -5.91 -7.12 -10.70
CA GLU A 51 -5.61 -8.16 -11.69
C GLU A 51 -5.69 -7.64 -13.13
N ALA A 52 -6.59 -6.70 -13.40
CA ALA A 52 -6.81 -6.11 -14.72
C ALA A 52 -5.98 -4.84 -14.97
N ALA A 53 -5.38 -4.27 -13.95
CA ALA A 53 -4.62 -3.02 -14.03
C ALA A 53 -3.12 -3.27 -14.21
N GLN A 54 -2.45 -2.33 -14.86
CA GLN A 54 -1.00 -2.32 -14.90
C GLN A 54 -0.42 -1.88 -13.55
N LEU A 55 0.58 -2.59 -13.07
CA LEU A 55 1.38 -2.14 -11.93
C LEU A 55 2.14 -0.87 -12.32
N ALA A 56 1.82 0.24 -11.68
CA ALA A 56 2.51 1.50 -11.92
C ALA A 56 3.86 1.53 -11.18
N VAL A 57 3.83 1.20 -9.89
CA VAL A 57 5.01 1.11 -9.03
C VAL A 57 4.70 0.30 -7.79
N GLY A 58 5.68 -0.38 -7.25
CA GLY A 58 5.63 -0.99 -5.93
C GLY A 58 6.79 -0.50 -5.07
N PHE A 59 6.58 -0.54 -3.76
CA PHE A 59 7.63 -0.31 -2.76
C PHE A 59 7.74 -1.49 -1.83
N THR A 60 8.96 -1.81 -1.47
CA THR A 60 9.32 -2.88 -0.55
C THR A 60 10.09 -2.31 0.63
N ALA A 61 9.90 -2.91 1.78
CA ALA A 61 10.67 -2.60 2.98
C ALA A 61 11.47 -3.82 3.41
N PHE A 62 12.75 -3.64 3.62
CA PHE A 62 13.68 -4.67 4.05
C PHE A 62 14.33 -4.33 5.39
N GLU A 63 14.45 -5.33 6.23
CA GLU A 63 15.31 -5.32 7.40
C GLU A 63 16.44 -6.30 7.13
N GLY A 64 17.65 -5.77 6.84
CA GLY A 64 18.70 -6.59 6.25
C GLY A 64 18.27 -7.13 4.88
N GLU A 65 18.24 -8.44 4.73
CA GLU A 65 17.76 -9.12 3.51
C GLU A 65 16.32 -9.65 3.61
N ARG A 66 15.68 -9.45 4.77
CA ARG A 66 14.33 -9.91 5.03
C ARG A 66 13.31 -8.88 4.57
N LEU A 67 12.39 -9.28 3.69
CA LEU A 67 11.25 -8.46 3.30
C LEU A 67 10.26 -8.39 4.47
N ILE A 68 9.97 -7.19 4.94
CA ILE A 68 9.08 -6.94 6.07
C ILE A 68 7.87 -6.07 5.72
N GLY A 69 7.83 -5.52 4.54
CA GLY A 69 6.69 -4.71 4.09
C GLY A 69 6.63 -4.56 2.59
N SER A 70 5.43 -4.33 2.08
CA SER A 70 5.19 -4.02 0.68
C SER A 70 3.92 -3.20 0.48
N VAL A 71 3.91 -2.40 -0.58
CA VAL A 71 2.73 -1.68 -1.06
C VAL A 71 2.84 -1.51 -2.57
N ARG A 72 1.69 -1.51 -3.26
CA ARG A 72 1.64 -1.35 -4.72
C ARG A 72 0.66 -0.27 -5.13
N LEU A 73 0.97 0.39 -6.25
CA LEU A 73 0.11 1.34 -6.93
C LEU A 73 -0.24 0.80 -8.33
N TRP A 74 -1.51 0.77 -8.65
CA TRP A 74 -2.06 0.21 -9.90
C TRP A 74 -2.70 1.31 -10.73
N SER A 75 -2.40 1.35 -12.02
CA SER A 75 -2.92 2.36 -12.92
C SER A 75 -4.43 2.22 -13.14
N ILE A 76 -5.19 3.27 -12.83
CA ILE A 76 -6.64 3.30 -12.97
C ILE A 76 -7.13 4.64 -13.53
N MET A 77 -8.36 4.65 -13.97
CA MET A 77 -9.18 5.85 -14.09
C MET A 77 -10.27 5.81 -13.01
N ALA A 78 -10.51 6.94 -12.37
CA ALA A 78 -11.66 7.14 -11.50
C ALA A 78 -12.53 8.26 -12.09
N GLY A 79 -13.55 7.90 -12.87
CA GLY A 79 -14.22 8.83 -13.75
C GLY A 79 -13.23 9.45 -14.74
N ALA A 80 -13.11 10.77 -14.76
CA ALA A 80 -12.15 11.49 -15.60
C ALA A 80 -10.75 11.63 -14.95
N ALA A 81 -10.60 11.25 -13.68
CA ALA A 81 -9.34 11.40 -12.95
C ALA A 81 -8.33 10.30 -13.31
N ARG A 82 -7.16 10.72 -13.80
CA ARG A 82 -6.01 9.82 -13.99
C ARG A 82 -5.38 9.53 -12.63
N SER A 83 -5.39 8.28 -12.24
CA SER A 83 -5.13 7.93 -10.84
C SER A 83 -4.35 6.64 -10.71
N VAL A 84 -3.98 6.35 -9.49
CA VAL A 84 -3.52 5.02 -9.07
C VAL A 84 -4.38 4.51 -7.93
N PHE A 85 -4.54 3.19 -7.89
CA PHE A 85 -5.19 2.48 -6.81
C PHE A 85 -4.15 1.90 -5.87
N LEU A 86 -4.19 2.32 -4.62
CA LEU A 86 -3.21 1.95 -3.61
C LEU A 86 -3.62 0.66 -2.90
N GLY A 87 -2.72 -0.29 -2.87
CA GLY A 87 -2.83 -1.53 -2.12
C GLY A 87 -2.46 -2.78 -2.94
N PRO A 88 -2.34 -3.93 -2.28
CA PRO A 88 -2.43 -4.10 -0.83
C PRO A 88 -1.21 -3.51 -0.11
N ILE A 89 -1.40 -3.08 1.14
CA ILE A 89 -0.31 -2.76 2.06
C ILE A 89 -0.16 -3.96 2.99
N ALA A 90 1.00 -4.55 3.05
CA ALA A 90 1.31 -5.65 3.94
C ALA A 90 2.57 -5.34 4.75
N VAL A 91 2.51 -5.59 6.04
CA VAL A 91 3.64 -5.49 6.97
C VAL A 91 3.74 -6.80 7.74
N ASP A 92 4.96 -7.31 7.87
CA ASP A 92 5.21 -8.52 8.64
C ASP A 92 4.82 -8.30 10.11
N ALA A 93 3.93 -9.15 10.63
CA ALA A 93 3.42 -9.06 11.99
C ALA A 93 4.53 -9.22 13.06
N SER A 94 5.64 -9.88 12.72
CA SER A 94 6.79 -10.05 13.61
C SER A 94 7.75 -8.85 13.59
N SER A 95 7.59 -7.91 12.65
CA SER A 95 8.37 -6.68 12.63
C SER A 95 8.01 -5.81 13.82
N ARG A 96 9.04 -5.41 14.58
CA ARG A 96 8.89 -4.56 15.77
C ARG A 96 8.98 -3.07 15.46
N ARG A 97 9.25 -2.71 14.21
CA ARG A 97 9.30 -1.32 13.81
C ARG A 97 7.90 -0.75 13.70
N GLY A 98 7.57 0.23 14.56
CA GLY A 98 6.35 1.01 14.45
C GLY A 98 6.39 1.96 13.24
N GLY A 99 5.23 2.23 12.65
CA GLY A 99 5.08 3.24 11.60
C GLY A 99 5.49 2.79 10.19
N LEU A 100 5.86 1.53 9.97
CA LEU A 100 6.29 1.06 8.65
C LEU A 100 5.17 1.17 7.60
N GLY A 101 3.94 0.84 7.97
CA GLY A 101 2.79 1.02 7.07
C GLY A 101 2.61 2.48 6.66
N ALA A 102 2.77 3.40 7.59
CA ALA A 102 2.70 4.84 7.33
C ALA A 102 3.82 5.31 6.38
N ASP A 103 5.04 4.83 6.56
CA ASP A 103 6.17 5.15 5.69
C ASP A 103 5.94 4.65 4.26
N LEU A 104 5.35 3.45 4.10
CA LEU A 104 4.99 2.90 2.81
C LEU A 104 3.89 3.72 2.12
N VAL A 105 2.86 4.14 2.86
CA VAL A 105 1.82 5.04 2.32
C VAL A 105 2.44 6.36 1.88
N GLN A 106 3.32 6.93 2.67
CA GLN A 106 3.98 8.21 2.34
C GLN A 106 4.82 8.08 1.06
N ALA A 107 5.55 7.00 0.88
CA ALA A 107 6.30 6.73 -0.35
C ALA A 107 5.37 6.70 -1.58
N CYS A 108 4.19 6.08 -1.46
CA CYS A 108 3.18 6.05 -2.52
C CYS A 108 2.63 7.44 -2.84
N VAL A 109 2.34 8.24 -1.83
CA VAL A 109 1.82 9.61 -2.00
C VAL A 109 2.82 10.49 -2.74
N GLU A 110 4.08 10.43 -2.34
CA GLU A 110 5.16 11.19 -2.99
C GLU A 110 5.35 10.76 -4.46
N GLU A 111 5.31 9.47 -4.72
CA GLU A 111 5.42 8.93 -6.08
C GLU A 111 4.25 9.37 -6.96
N ALA A 112 3.02 9.30 -6.48
CA ALA A 112 1.85 9.72 -7.23
C ALA A 112 1.91 11.23 -7.59
N LYS A 113 2.41 12.06 -6.68
CA LYS A 113 2.68 13.48 -6.95
C LYS A 113 3.75 13.66 -8.01
N ALA A 114 4.84 12.91 -7.94
CA ALA A 114 5.92 12.94 -8.93
C ALA A 114 5.46 12.49 -10.32
N MET A 115 4.53 11.54 -10.38
CA MET A 115 3.89 11.08 -11.62
C MET A 115 2.88 12.08 -12.19
N LYS A 116 2.57 13.17 -11.48
CA LYS A 116 1.59 14.20 -11.88
C LYS A 116 0.21 13.64 -12.17
N LEU A 117 -0.24 12.71 -11.32
CA LEU A 117 -1.59 12.15 -11.36
C LEU A 117 -2.59 13.10 -10.71
N ASP A 118 -3.88 12.86 -10.97
CA ASP A 118 -4.96 13.65 -10.35
C ASP A 118 -5.19 13.26 -8.89
N GLY A 119 -4.91 12.03 -8.52
CA GLY A 119 -5.02 11.58 -7.15
C GLY A 119 -4.71 10.10 -6.95
N VAL A 120 -4.91 9.67 -5.72
CA VAL A 120 -4.75 8.28 -5.27
C VAL A 120 -6.06 7.78 -4.69
N LEU A 121 -6.55 6.66 -5.17
CA LEU A 121 -7.76 6.00 -4.68
C LEU A 121 -7.40 4.79 -3.84
N LEU A 122 -8.15 4.53 -2.78
CA LEU A 122 -8.04 3.30 -2.01
C LEU A 122 -9.37 2.90 -1.36
N ILE A 123 -9.43 1.66 -0.91
CA ILE A 123 -10.46 1.14 -0.02
C ILE A 123 -9.77 0.81 1.30
N GLY A 124 -10.12 1.50 2.38
CA GLY A 124 -9.42 1.35 3.65
C GLY A 124 -10.16 1.91 4.85
N ASP A 125 -9.44 2.04 5.94
CA ASP A 125 -9.95 2.55 7.20
C ASP A 125 -9.87 4.08 7.25
N PRO A 126 -11.01 4.81 7.27
CA PRO A 126 -11.00 6.26 7.23
C PRO A 126 -10.18 6.93 8.35
N PRO A 127 -10.27 6.53 9.62
CA PRO A 127 -9.43 7.12 10.67
C PRO A 127 -7.94 6.97 10.42
N TYR A 128 -7.52 5.86 9.84
CA TYR A 128 -6.11 5.63 9.52
C TYR A 128 -5.65 6.49 8.35
N PHE A 129 -6.37 6.46 7.22
CA PHE A 129 -5.92 7.11 6.00
C PHE A 129 -6.15 8.61 5.97
N SER A 130 -7.09 9.15 6.75
CA SER A 130 -7.26 10.60 6.87
C SER A 130 -6.02 11.32 7.37
N ARG A 131 -5.15 10.65 8.12
CA ARG A 131 -3.87 11.19 8.58
C ARG A 131 -2.93 11.61 7.45
N PHE A 132 -3.08 11.00 6.26
CA PHE A 132 -2.26 11.27 5.07
C PHE A 132 -2.90 12.28 4.11
N GLY A 133 -4.09 12.79 4.44
CA GLY A 133 -4.84 13.69 3.59
C GLY A 133 -5.89 13.02 2.70
N PHE A 134 -6.14 11.73 2.87
CA PHE A 134 -7.24 11.05 2.18
C PHE A 134 -8.59 11.52 2.73
N VAL A 135 -9.53 11.72 1.84
CA VAL A 135 -10.91 12.10 2.14
C VAL A 135 -11.90 11.09 1.57
N ALA A 136 -13.12 11.08 2.07
CA ALA A 136 -14.15 10.20 1.53
C ALA A 136 -14.43 10.48 0.05
N ALA A 137 -14.61 9.42 -0.73
CA ALA A 137 -14.90 9.49 -2.17
C ALA A 137 -16.07 8.56 -2.54
N PRO A 138 -17.29 8.82 -2.03
CA PRO A 138 -18.42 7.91 -2.23
C PRO A 138 -18.94 7.88 -3.67
N ASP A 139 -18.55 8.83 -4.50
CA ASP A 139 -18.97 8.95 -5.91
C ASP A 139 -18.05 8.22 -6.89
N ALA A 140 -16.96 7.63 -6.42
CA ALA A 140 -16.18 6.68 -7.19
C ALA A 140 -16.92 5.33 -7.24
N VAL A 141 -17.22 4.83 -8.44
CA VAL A 141 -18.10 3.68 -8.64
C VAL A 141 -17.28 2.47 -9.08
N PHE A 142 -17.15 1.49 -8.21
CA PHE A 142 -16.53 0.20 -8.52
C PHE A 142 -17.50 -0.74 -9.24
N SER A 143 -16.98 -1.63 -10.07
CA SER A 143 -17.77 -2.61 -10.82
C SER A 143 -18.24 -3.83 -10.00
N GLY A 144 -18.04 -3.82 -8.69
CA GLY A 144 -18.45 -4.88 -7.78
C GLY A 144 -18.77 -4.35 -6.39
N PRO A 145 -19.17 -5.23 -5.46
CA PRO A 145 -19.55 -4.81 -4.11
C PRO A 145 -18.37 -4.22 -3.35
N VAL A 146 -18.59 -3.07 -2.75
CA VAL A 146 -17.63 -2.31 -1.94
C VAL A 146 -18.40 -1.58 -0.83
N ASP A 147 -17.85 -1.52 0.37
CA ASP A 147 -18.33 -0.60 1.38
C ASP A 147 -17.93 0.83 1.00
N ARG A 148 -18.91 1.60 0.50
CA ARG A 148 -18.69 2.95 -0.01
C ARG A 148 -18.10 3.91 1.03
N ARG A 149 -18.31 3.65 2.32
CA ARG A 149 -17.73 4.45 3.42
C ARG A 149 -16.22 4.30 3.51
N ARG A 150 -15.66 3.24 2.93
CA ARG A 150 -14.23 2.94 2.93
C ARG A 150 -13.51 3.40 1.66
N ILE A 151 -14.22 3.92 0.68
CA ILE A 151 -13.62 4.48 -0.52
C ILE A 151 -13.05 5.85 -0.18
N MET A 152 -11.74 6.01 -0.39
CA MET A 152 -11.01 7.21 -0.02
C MET A 152 -10.13 7.71 -1.14
N TRP A 153 -9.96 9.01 -1.20
CA TRP A 153 -9.24 9.73 -2.24
C TRP A 153 -8.24 10.72 -1.65
N LEU A 154 -7.02 10.70 -2.16
CA LEU A 154 -6.04 11.76 -1.94
C LEU A 154 -6.04 12.68 -3.16
N PRO A 155 -6.56 13.91 -3.08
CA PRO A 155 -6.53 14.84 -4.21
C PRO A 155 -5.12 15.37 -4.43
N ILE A 156 -4.66 15.34 -5.69
CA ILE A 156 -3.41 15.96 -6.14
C ILE A 156 -3.74 17.17 -7.03
N THR A 157 -4.76 17.04 -7.87
CA THR A 157 -5.31 18.14 -8.70
C THR A 157 -6.77 18.39 -8.32
N ASP A 158 -7.44 19.31 -9.03
CA ASP A 158 -8.85 19.61 -8.81
C ASP A 158 -9.82 18.63 -9.49
N VAL A 159 -9.31 17.62 -10.22
CA VAL A 159 -10.14 16.61 -10.87
C VAL A 159 -10.66 15.62 -9.82
N ALA A 160 -11.99 15.56 -9.69
CA ALA A 160 -12.65 14.71 -8.70
C ALA A 160 -12.82 13.25 -9.20
N PRO A 161 -12.76 12.25 -8.30
CA PRO A 161 -12.95 10.84 -8.64
C PRO A 161 -14.45 10.50 -8.70
N VAL A 162 -15.16 11.05 -9.66
CA VAL A 162 -16.61 10.87 -9.82
C VAL A 162 -16.90 10.04 -11.05
N GLY A 163 -17.53 8.89 -10.86
CA GLY A 163 -17.90 7.98 -11.93
C GLY A 163 -17.20 6.62 -11.86
N PRO A 164 -17.22 5.85 -12.96
CA PRO A 164 -16.69 4.49 -12.98
C PRO A 164 -15.19 4.43 -12.68
N VAL A 165 -14.81 3.49 -11.81
CA VAL A 165 -13.41 3.10 -11.58
C VAL A 165 -13.10 1.92 -12.48
N HIS A 166 -12.11 2.06 -13.32
CA HIS A 166 -11.68 0.98 -14.20
C HIS A 166 -10.16 0.90 -14.35
N PRO A 167 -9.64 -0.31 -14.64
CA PRO A 167 -8.20 -0.50 -14.78
C PRO A 167 -7.69 0.15 -16.05
N VAL A 168 -6.43 0.54 -16.02
CA VAL A 168 -5.63 0.90 -17.20
C VAL A 168 -4.57 -0.18 -17.36
N ALA A 169 -4.59 -0.83 -18.50
CA ALA A 169 -3.64 -1.90 -18.82
C ALA A 169 -2.35 -1.35 -19.44
#